data_506fb422a027b13790f97d9ef5deaab3
#
_entry.id   506fb422a027b13790f97d9ef5deaab3
#
_cell.length_a   1.000
_cell.length_b   1.000
_cell.length_c   1.000
_cell.angle_alpha   90.00
_cell.angle_beta   90.00
_cell.angle_gamma   90.00
#
_symmetry.space_group_name_H-M   'P 1'
#
loop_
_entity.id
_entity.type
_entity.pdbx_description
1 polymer ?
#
loop_
_entity_poly.entity_id
_entity_poly.type
_entity_poly.pdbx_seq_one_letter_code
_entity_poly.pdbx_strand_id
1 'polypeptide(L)'
;QKAADKGTPVYIYAATNPENNICNLDSITKADITSYIGNGNKKNYRNMARYIRRQIDRKLFFVTPADTAVESASDVLFHLDENLSFSTVTDYENYIKGHGFYREGQPKVAIVGGLNDPFSGNRDNIDSLIVSFQRAGLNVYPISSYMKRLAFLKEIQPDAVIHFAHGRMVMGQADAAVEWLKERNIPLFSPLSILQTREEWEKDPMGMFGGFMSQSVVVPELDGAIYSYVVNDQELDKDGVYLFKAIPERLKNFTGIVSHFIRLKQKANADKRVAIYYFKGAGQSSLTAQGLETVPSLYNLIKRLKAEGYKVENLPATEKEFEKLLMTQGAVLSTYA
;
A
#
# COMPACT_ATOMS: atom_id res chain seq x y z
N GLN A 1 6.87 37.94 -8.18
CA GLN A 1 7.35 39.30 -7.84
C GLN A 1 6.59 40.36 -8.63
N LYS A 2 6.50 40.31 -9.98
CA LYS A 2 5.79 41.31 -10.82
C LYS A 2 4.32 41.57 -10.40
N ALA A 3 3.62 40.58 -9.85
CA ALA A 3 2.25 40.74 -9.35
C ALA A 3 2.23 41.41 -7.99
N ALA A 4 3.15 41.07 -7.09
CA ALA A 4 3.31 41.68 -5.80
C ALA A 4 3.69 43.17 -5.92
N ASP A 5 4.58 43.49 -6.87
CA ASP A 5 5.02 44.88 -7.17
C ASP A 5 3.87 45.75 -7.68
N LYS A 6 2.81 45.15 -8.23
CA LYS A 6 1.58 45.84 -8.65
C LYS A 6 0.51 45.89 -7.55
N GLY A 7 0.85 45.52 -6.32
CA GLY A 7 -0.09 45.50 -5.21
C GLY A 7 -1.10 44.33 -5.23
N THR A 8 -0.92 43.35 -6.12
CA THR A 8 -1.73 42.15 -6.10
C THR A 8 -1.38 41.31 -4.86
N PRO A 9 -2.36 40.86 -4.05
CA PRO A 9 -2.10 39.94 -2.95
C PRO A 9 -1.49 38.63 -3.45
N VAL A 10 -0.31 38.31 -2.95
CA VAL A 10 0.47 37.13 -3.36
C VAL A 10 0.93 36.37 -2.12
N TYR A 11 0.68 35.07 -2.09
CA TYR A 11 1.31 34.17 -1.14
C TYR A 11 1.71 32.87 -1.87
N ILE A 12 3.02 32.66 -2.01
CA ILE A 12 3.61 31.41 -2.51
C ILE A 12 4.12 30.68 -1.30
N TYR A 13 3.52 29.54 -1.04
CA TYR A 13 3.84 28.68 0.09
C TYR A 13 4.69 27.49 -0.39
N ALA A 14 5.95 27.44 0.01
CA ALA A 14 6.90 26.36 -0.27
C ALA A 14 7.12 25.55 1.01
N ALA A 15 6.39 24.45 1.18
CA ALA A 15 6.39 23.67 2.41
C ALA A 15 7.76 23.02 2.72
N THR A 16 8.51 22.63 1.69
CA THR A 16 9.81 21.95 1.84
C THR A 16 11.00 22.93 1.93
N ASN A 17 10.83 24.15 1.41
CA ASN A 17 11.85 25.19 1.39
C ASN A 17 11.23 26.52 1.81
N PRO A 18 11.01 26.75 3.12
CA PRO A 18 10.34 27.97 3.62
C PRO A 18 11.00 29.28 3.22
N GLU A 19 12.31 29.27 2.96
CA GLU A 19 13.06 30.41 2.45
C GLU A 19 12.59 30.86 1.05
N ASN A 20 11.91 29.99 0.30
CA ASN A 20 11.36 30.33 -1.00
C ASN A 20 9.94 30.91 -0.90
N ASN A 21 9.39 31.08 0.30
CA ASN A 21 8.09 31.69 0.49
C ASN A 21 8.10 33.16 0.08
N ILE A 22 7.21 33.52 -0.83
CA ILE A 22 6.99 34.93 -1.25
C ILE A 22 5.61 35.33 -0.74
N CYS A 23 5.56 36.38 0.07
CA CYS A 23 4.32 36.89 0.65
C CYS A 23 4.35 38.40 0.81
N ASN A 24 3.29 39.04 0.30
CA ASN A 24 3.05 40.49 0.53
C ASN A 24 1.77 40.73 1.35
N LEU A 25 1.21 39.69 1.98
CA LEU A 25 0.09 39.85 2.89
C LEU A 25 0.57 40.30 4.25
N ASP A 26 -0.32 40.94 5.01
CA ASP A 26 -0.05 41.22 6.42
C ASP A 26 0.13 39.96 7.25
N SER A 27 0.71 40.08 8.43
CA SER A 27 1.09 38.97 9.28
C SER A 27 -0.09 38.11 9.75
N ILE A 28 -1.26 38.72 9.98
CA ILE A 28 -2.47 38.05 10.45
C ILE A 28 -3.06 37.22 9.30
N THR A 29 -3.27 37.85 8.15
CA THR A 29 -3.80 37.17 6.95
C THR A 29 -2.88 36.03 6.52
N LYS A 30 -1.55 36.23 6.58
CA LYS A 30 -0.56 35.17 6.31
C LYS A 30 -0.71 34.02 7.30
N ALA A 31 -0.81 34.29 8.60
CA ALA A 31 -0.92 33.28 9.64
C ALA A 31 -2.21 32.45 9.48
N ASP A 32 -3.35 33.10 9.24
CA ASP A 32 -4.63 32.43 9.03
C ASP A 32 -4.59 31.50 7.80
N ILE A 33 -4.09 31.99 6.65
CA ILE A 33 -3.96 31.16 5.43
C ILE A 33 -3.00 29.99 5.68
N THR A 34 -1.86 30.25 6.34
CA THR A 34 -0.90 29.20 6.69
C THR A 34 -1.51 28.13 7.58
N SER A 35 -2.38 28.52 8.54
CA SER A 35 -3.08 27.60 9.41
C SER A 35 -4.03 26.67 8.63
N TYR A 36 -4.77 27.19 7.65
CA TYR A 36 -5.61 26.36 6.78
C TYR A 36 -4.81 25.38 5.93
N ILE A 37 -3.67 25.83 5.37
CA ILE A 37 -2.80 24.98 4.53
C ILE A 37 -2.11 23.92 5.39
N GLY A 38 -1.55 24.30 6.54
CA GLY A 38 -0.82 23.41 7.43
C GLY A 38 -1.71 22.30 8.03
N ASN A 39 -3.01 22.57 8.17
CA ASN A 39 -4.02 21.64 8.61
C ASN A 39 -4.88 21.18 7.42
N GLY A 40 -4.26 20.88 6.27
CA GLY A 40 -4.91 20.62 5.00
C GLY A 40 -5.95 19.52 5.07
N ASN A 41 -7.21 19.89 4.98
CA ASN A 41 -8.35 19.00 4.76
C ASN A 41 -9.43 19.75 3.97
N LYS A 42 -10.40 19.04 3.44
CA LYS A 42 -11.44 19.62 2.59
C LYS A 42 -12.24 20.76 3.27
N LYS A 43 -12.48 20.65 4.58
CA LYS A 43 -13.17 21.68 5.36
C LYS A 43 -12.31 22.94 5.48
N ASN A 44 -11.04 22.77 5.79
CA ASN A 44 -10.09 23.89 5.93
C ASN A 44 -9.85 24.56 4.58
N TYR A 45 -9.66 23.84 3.49
CA TYR A 45 -9.52 24.45 2.16
C TYR A 45 -10.77 25.22 1.74
N ARG A 46 -11.97 24.74 2.07
CA ARG A 46 -13.24 25.48 1.85
C ARG A 46 -13.27 26.75 2.68
N ASN A 47 -12.88 26.70 3.94
CA ASN A 47 -12.83 27.87 4.83
C ASN A 47 -11.73 28.85 4.38
N MET A 48 -10.59 28.36 3.94
CA MET A 48 -9.53 29.20 3.34
C MET A 48 -10.06 29.98 2.12
N ALA A 49 -10.76 29.31 1.21
CA ALA A 49 -11.37 29.97 0.06
C ALA A 49 -12.40 31.03 0.48
N ARG A 50 -13.24 30.74 1.49
CA ARG A 50 -14.17 31.75 2.06
C ARG A 50 -13.43 32.92 2.70
N TYR A 51 -12.35 32.63 3.46
CA TYR A 51 -11.51 33.63 4.09
C TYR A 51 -10.90 34.56 3.03
N ILE A 52 -10.27 34.03 2.00
CA ILE A 52 -9.67 34.80 0.89
C ILE A 52 -10.74 35.68 0.23
N ARG A 53 -11.90 35.10 -0.12
CA ARG A 53 -12.98 35.85 -0.77
C ARG A 53 -13.50 36.99 0.10
N ARG A 54 -13.59 36.81 1.42
CA ARG A 54 -14.10 37.85 2.34
C ARG A 54 -13.04 38.90 2.69
N GLN A 55 -11.85 38.48 3.08
CA GLN A 55 -10.82 39.37 3.64
C GLN A 55 -9.98 40.04 2.56
N ILE A 56 -9.63 39.30 1.50
CA ILE A 56 -8.77 39.83 0.44
C ILE A 56 -9.62 40.42 -0.69
N ASP A 57 -10.61 39.68 -1.23
CA ASP A 57 -11.48 40.14 -2.33
C ASP A 57 -12.59 41.10 -1.87
N ARG A 58 -12.74 41.32 -0.58
CA ARG A 58 -13.76 42.22 0.01
C ARG A 58 -15.21 41.83 -0.34
N LYS A 59 -15.52 40.55 -0.55
CA LYS A 59 -16.86 40.06 -0.87
C LYS A 59 -17.69 39.73 0.38
N LEU A 60 -17.83 40.71 1.30
CA LEU A 60 -18.38 40.51 2.63
C LEU A 60 -19.84 40.03 2.65
N PHE A 61 -20.66 40.49 1.71
CA PHE A 61 -22.11 40.20 1.68
C PHE A 61 -22.47 38.91 0.91
N PHE A 62 -21.57 38.38 0.12
CA PHE A 62 -21.85 37.27 -0.80
C PHE A 62 -21.16 35.95 -0.41
N VAL A 63 -20.39 35.96 0.65
CA VAL A 63 -19.62 34.77 1.09
C VAL A 63 -19.84 34.57 2.58
N THR A 64 -20.22 33.35 2.94
CA THR A 64 -20.36 32.94 4.35
C THR A 64 -19.02 33.15 5.08
N PRO A 65 -19.02 33.61 6.34
CA PRO A 65 -17.81 33.67 7.15
C PRO A 65 -17.07 32.31 7.16
N ALA A 66 -15.74 32.39 7.18
CA ALA A 66 -14.92 31.23 7.38
C ALA A 66 -14.85 30.88 8.87
N ASP A 67 -14.95 29.61 9.20
CA ASP A 67 -14.57 29.12 10.52
C ASP A 67 -13.03 29.16 10.64
N THR A 68 -12.51 29.17 11.85
CA THR A 68 -11.08 28.97 12.12
C THR A 68 -10.64 27.61 11.61
N ALA A 69 -9.35 27.49 11.27
CA ALA A 69 -8.78 26.22 10.85
C ALA A 69 -8.94 25.18 11.97
N VAL A 70 -9.41 24.00 11.59
CA VAL A 70 -9.50 22.86 12.49
C VAL A 70 -8.22 22.07 12.35
N GLU A 71 -7.61 21.73 13.47
CA GLU A 71 -6.41 20.90 13.50
C GLU A 71 -6.67 19.57 12.79
N SER A 72 -5.83 19.21 11.82
CA SER A 72 -5.93 17.93 11.14
C SER A 72 -5.51 16.82 12.08
N ALA A 73 -6.35 15.82 12.22
CA ALA A 73 -6.03 14.66 13.02
C ALA A 73 -4.84 13.92 12.40
N SER A 74 -3.72 13.89 13.11
CA SER A 74 -2.60 13.02 12.83
C SER A 74 -2.72 11.74 13.67
N ASP A 75 -2.13 10.65 13.19
CA ASP A 75 -2.15 9.37 13.92
C ASP A 75 -3.57 8.82 14.18
N VAL A 76 -4.29 8.56 13.10
CA VAL A 76 -5.68 8.09 13.14
C VAL A 76 -5.90 6.91 12.20
N LEU A 77 -6.98 6.16 12.48
CA LEU A 77 -7.64 5.31 11.50
C LEU A 77 -8.72 6.12 10.77
N PHE A 78 -9.06 5.71 9.56
CA PHE A 78 -10.08 6.34 8.75
C PHE A 78 -10.88 5.29 7.94
N HIS A 79 -11.97 5.71 7.32
CA HIS A 79 -12.77 4.83 6.47
C HIS A 79 -13.21 5.60 5.20
N LEU A 80 -14.30 5.19 4.56
CA LEU A 80 -14.77 5.79 3.31
C LEU A 80 -15.32 7.21 3.48
N ASP A 81 -15.81 7.58 4.67
CA ASP A 81 -16.22 8.96 4.96
C ASP A 81 -14.99 9.83 5.25
N GLU A 82 -14.68 10.75 4.34
CA GLU A 82 -13.54 11.66 4.43
C GLU A 82 -13.61 12.67 5.59
N ASN A 83 -14.76 12.77 6.27
CA ASN A 83 -14.95 13.66 7.42
C ASN A 83 -14.75 12.94 8.75
N LEU A 84 -14.56 11.62 8.73
CA LEU A 84 -14.41 10.80 9.94
C LEU A 84 -12.98 10.28 10.09
N SER A 85 -12.47 10.42 11.31
CA SER A 85 -11.22 9.84 11.75
C SER A 85 -11.34 9.32 13.18
N PHE A 86 -10.55 8.32 13.54
CA PHE A 86 -10.64 7.62 14.82
C PHE A 86 -9.25 7.56 15.45
N SER A 87 -9.12 8.09 16.66
CA SER A 87 -7.85 8.13 17.40
C SER A 87 -7.48 6.80 18.05
N THR A 88 -8.44 5.87 18.16
CA THR A 88 -8.25 4.54 18.75
C THR A 88 -8.77 3.45 17.84
N VAL A 89 -8.20 2.25 17.96
CA VAL A 89 -8.69 1.06 17.24
C VAL A 89 -10.09 0.69 17.72
N THR A 90 -10.36 0.85 19.00
CA THR A 90 -11.69 0.55 19.60
C THR A 90 -12.79 1.40 18.97
N ASP A 91 -12.61 2.72 18.86
CA ASP A 91 -13.60 3.60 18.25
C ASP A 91 -13.82 3.27 16.77
N TYR A 92 -12.74 2.97 16.05
CA TYR A 92 -12.83 2.53 14.67
C TYR A 92 -13.59 1.20 14.54
N GLU A 93 -13.30 0.21 15.39
CA GLU A 93 -14.01 -1.08 15.37
C GLU A 93 -15.49 -0.91 15.71
N ASN A 94 -15.83 -0.06 16.67
CA ASN A 94 -17.23 0.26 16.97
C ASN A 94 -17.94 0.86 15.76
N TYR A 95 -17.27 1.75 15.04
CA TYR A 95 -17.81 2.34 13.82
C TYR A 95 -18.06 1.29 12.74
N ILE A 96 -17.05 0.48 12.38
CA ILE A 96 -17.20 -0.51 11.31
C ILE A 96 -18.19 -1.62 11.67
N LYS A 97 -18.30 -2.00 12.95
CA LYS A 97 -19.32 -2.93 13.46
C LYS A 97 -20.73 -2.34 13.33
N GLY A 98 -20.89 -1.09 13.77
CA GLY A 98 -22.19 -0.40 13.70
C GLY A 98 -22.70 -0.15 12.29
N HIS A 99 -21.81 -0.09 11.30
CA HIS A 99 -22.15 0.16 9.89
C HIS A 99 -22.10 -1.10 9.01
N GLY A 100 -21.91 -2.29 9.59
CA GLY A 100 -21.91 -3.54 8.84
C GLY A 100 -20.66 -3.79 7.98
N PHE A 101 -19.57 -3.08 8.21
CA PHE A 101 -18.29 -3.27 7.53
C PHE A 101 -17.40 -4.30 8.20
N TYR A 102 -17.67 -4.68 9.44
CA TYR A 102 -16.94 -5.69 10.19
C TYR A 102 -17.61 -7.05 10.06
N ARG A 103 -16.81 -8.08 9.89
CA ARG A 103 -17.27 -9.48 9.85
C ARG A 103 -16.51 -10.29 10.90
N GLU A 104 -17.24 -10.86 11.84
CA GLU A 104 -16.67 -11.64 12.93
C GLU A 104 -15.88 -12.84 12.40
N GLY A 105 -14.71 -13.09 12.98
CA GLY A 105 -13.84 -14.22 12.58
C GLY A 105 -13.17 -14.09 11.21
N GLN A 106 -13.40 -13.02 10.46
CA GLN A 106 -12.72 -12.81 9.17
C GLN A 106 -11.35 -12.16 9.36
N PRO A 107 -10.39 -12.43 8.46
CA PRO A 107 -9.04 -11.89 8.54
C PRO A 107 -9.01 -10.36 8.52
N LYS A 108 -7.98 -9.80 9.16
CA LYS A 108 -7.73 -8.36 9.23
C LYS A 108 -6.62 -7.94 8.27
N VAL A 109 -6.82 -6.87 7.53
CA VAL A 109 -5.81 -6.25 6.67
C VAL A 109 -5.61 -4.81 7.10
N ALA A 110 -4.38 -4.43 7.45
CA ALA A 110 -4.03 -3.05 7.71
C ALA A 110 -3.47 -2.39 6.43
N ILE A 111 -3.90 -1.17 6.14
CA ILE A 111 -3.37 -0.34 5.06
C ILE A 111 -2.61 0.82 5.71
N VAL A 112 -1.33 0.98 5.37
CA VAL A 112 -0.46 2.01 5.95
C VAL A 112 0.25 2.81 4.86
N GLY A 113 0.50 4.08 5.16
CA GLY A 113 1.18 4.98 4.25
C GLY A 113 0.36 5.33 3.02
N GLY A 114 0.93 6.15 2.19
CA GLY A 114 0.34 6.62 0.95
C GLY A 114 1.07 7.86 0.48
N LEU A 115 1.00 8.13 -0.84
CA LEU A 115 1.52 9.38 -1.38
C LEU A 115 0.55 10.55 -1.20
N ASN A 116 -0.73 10.26 -1.03
CA ASN A 116 -1.79 11.24 -0.86
C ASN A 116 -2.40 11.19 0.55
N ASP A 117 -2.72 12.37 1.06
CA ASP A 117 -3.44 12.52 2.31
C ASP A 117 -4.90 12.06 2.13
N PRO A 118 -5.40 11.13 2.95
CA PRO A 118 -6.78 10.62 2.86
C PRO A 118 -7.85 11.67 3.12
N PHE A 119 -7.49 12.83 3.66
CA PHE A 119 -8.40 13.95 3.95
C PHE A 119 -8.35 15.07 2.90
N SER A 120 -7.51 14.94 1.88
CA SER A 120 -7.35 15.94 0.81
C SER A 120 -8.41 15.87 -0.29
N GLY A 121 -9.22 14.79 -0.33
CA GLY A 121 -10.18 14.53 -1.41
C GLY A 121 -9.61 13.75 -2.60
N ASN A 122 -8.28 13.60 -2.71
CA ASN A 122 -7.63 12.75 -3.72
C ASN A 122 -7.39 11.36 -3.15
N ARG A 123 -8.45 10.54 -3.05
CA ARG A 123 -8.42 9.27 -2.31
C ARG A 123 -9.11 8.08 -2.98
N ASP A 124 -9.53 8.24 -4.23
CA ASP A 124 -10.23 7.18 -4.98
C ASP A 124 -9.47 5.84 -5.01
N ASN A 125 -8.15 5.90 -5.12
CA ASN A 125 -7.27 4.75 -5.06
C ASN A 125 -7.36 4.01 -3.72
N ILE A 126 -7.37 4.73 -2.59
CA ILE A 126 -7.46 4.15 -1.24
C ILE A 126 -8.88 3.62 -0.99
N ASP A 127 -9.90 4.38 -1.36
CA ASP A 127 -11.30 3.97 -1.22
C ASP A 127 -11.61 2.72 -2.02
N SER A 128 -11.13 2.66 -3.26
CA SER A 128 -11.25 1.48 -4.11
C SER A 128 -10.59 0.25 -3.49
N LEU A 129 -9.42 0.41 -2.86
CA LEU A 129 -8.72 -0.68 -2.16
C LEU A 129 -9.52 -1.15 -0.93
N ILE A 130 -10.01 -0.23 -0.11
CA ILE A 130 -10.86 -0.55 1.06
C ILE A 130 -12.06 -1.37 0.60
N VAL A 131 -12.80 -0.88 -0.38
CA VAL A 131 -14.00 -1.55 -0.92
C VAL A 131 -13.64 -2.92 -1.51
N SER A 132 -12.52 -3.04 -2.23
CA SER A 132 -12.09 -4.30 -2.84
C SER A 132 -11.80 -5.37 -1.78
N PHE A 133 -11.08 -5.03 -0.72
CA PHE A 133 -10.80 -5.95 0.37
C PHE A 133 -12.06 -6.31 1.18
N GLN A 134 -12.95 -5.36 1.44
CA GLN A 134 -14.22 -5.64 2.11
C GLN A 134 -15.11 -6.59 1.29
N ARG A 135 -15.17 -6.41 -0.03
CA ARG A 135 -15.87 -7.35 -0.94
C ARG A 135 -15.24 -8.73 -0.94
N ALA A 136 -13.93 -8.83 -0.75
CA ALA A 136 -13.22 -10.11 -0.60
C ALA A 136 -13.43 -10.77 0.77
N GLY A 137 -14.18 -10.15 1.69
CA GLY A 137 -14.52 -10.69 3.01
C GLY A 137 -13.51 -10.36 4.11
N LEU A 138 -12.65 -9.37 3.90
CA LEU A 138 -11.63 -8.98 4.87
C LEU A 138 -12.09 -7.79 5.73
N ASN A 139 -11.65 -7.74 6.98
CA ASN A 139 -11.78 -6.58 7.84
C ASN A 139 -10.61 -5.62 7.57
N VAL A 140 -10.90 -4.40 7.16
CA VAL A 140 -9.91 -3.45 6.65
C VAL A 140 -9.64 -2.34 7.66
N TYR A 141 -8.37 -2.05 7.92
CA TYR A 141 -7.90 -1.04 8.89
C TYR A 141 -6.96 -0.04 8.21
N PRO A 142 -7.49 1.01 7.58
CA PRO A 142 -6.66 2.07 7.00
C PRO A 142 -6.11 2.99 8.10
N ILE A 143 -4.80 3.22 8.07
CA ILE A 143 -4.07 3.98 9.08
C ILE A 143 -3.38 5.17 8.42
N SER A 144 -3.72 6.38 8.84
CA SER A 144 -3.00 7.61 8.54
C SER A 144 -2.19 8.00 9.78
N SER A 145 -0.93 7.62 9.79
CA SER A 145 -0.03 7.85 10.92
C SER A 145 1.42 7.77 10.49
N TYR A 146 2.26 8.61 11.10
CA TYR A 146 3.71 8.47 11.02
C TYR A 146 4.28 7.89 12.32
N MET A 147 3.84 8.39 13.47
CA MET A 147 4.45 8.09 14.76
C MET A 147 3.83 6.87 15.44
N LYS A 148 2.52 6.67 15.31
CA LYS A 148 1.80 5.58 15.99
C LYS A 148 1.55 4.35 15.10
N ARG A 149 2.09 4.30 13.89
CA ARG A 149 1.83 3.23 12.93
C ARG A 149 2.09 1.84 13.52
N LEU A 150 3.26 1.63 14.14
CA LEU A 150 3.59 0.34 14.76
C LEU A 150 2.67 0.02 15.95
N ALA A 151 2.30 1.02 16.75
CA ALA A 151 1.37 0.82 17.88
C ALA A 151 0.00 0.35 17.39
N PHE A 152 -0.57 1.00 16.38
CA PHE A 152 -1.83 0.57 15.77
C PHE A 152 -1.72 -0.84 15.19
N LEU A 153 -0.65 -1.16 14.46
CA LEU A 153 -0.44 -2.49 13.91
C LEU A 153 -0.39 -3.57 14.99
N LYS A 154 0.29 -3.28 16.11
CA LYS A 154 0.37 -4.19 17.27
C LYS A 154 -0.99 -4.37 17.96
N GLU A 155 -1.84 -3.35 18.01
CA GLU A 155 -3.18 -3.43 18.58
C GLU A 155 -4.15 -4.18 17.66
N ILE A 156 -4.14 -3.89 16.35
CA ILE A 156 -5.00 -4.51 15.34
C ILE A 156 -4.68 -5.99 15.14
N GLN A 157 -3.40 -6.38 15.20
CA GLN A 157 -2.92 -7.74 14.88
C GLN A 157 -3.38 -8.20 13.50
N PRO A 158 -3.02 -7.54 12.40
CA PRO A 158 -3.49 -7.89 11.07
C PRO A 158 -2.88 -9.19 10.54
N ASP A 159 -3.60 -9.87 9.67
CA ASP A 159 -3.11 -11.05 8.92
C ASP A 159 -2.20 -10.68 7.75
N ALA A 160 -2.33 -9.45 7.24
CA ALA A 160 -1.45 -8.85 6.23
C ALA A 160 -1.38 -7.34 6.39
N VAL A 161 -0.26 -6.75 5.99
CA VAL A 161 -0.07 -5.29 5.93
C VAL A 161 0.15 -4.87 4.48
N ILE A 162 -0.55 -3.81 4.07
CA ILE A 162 -0.43 -3.17 2.76
C ILE A 162 0.22 -1.81 2.97
N HIS A 163 1.41 -1.63 2.44
CA HIS A 163 2.17 -0.39 2.57
C HIS A 163 2.29 0.30 1.20
N PHE A 164 1.56 1.38 1.00
CA PHE A 164 1.83 2.29 -0.12
C PHE A 164 3.12 3.05 0.19
N ALA A 165 4.21 2.50 -0.28
CA ALA A 165 5.51 2.92 0.18
C ALA A 165 5.99 4.26 -0.42
N HIS A 166 6.51 5.09 0.47
CA HIS A 166 7.46 6.14 0.16
C HIS A 166 8.50 6.15 1.30
N GLY A 167 9.45 5.21 1.23
CA GLY A 167 10.41 4.93 2.30
C GLY A 167 10.05 3.72 3.16
N ARG A 168 10.61 3.66 4.37
CA ARG A 168 10.38 2.59 5.35
C ARG A 168 8.94 2.58 5.86
N MET A 169 8.40 1.41 6.17
CA MET A 169 7.04 1.27 6.68
C MET A 169 6.82 2.06 7.98
N VAL A 170 7.79 2.04 8.88
CA VAL A 170 7.72 2.79 10.15
C VAL A 170 8.98 3.63 10.31
N MET A 171 8.81 4.95 10.31
CA MET A 171 9.92 5.88 10.54
C MET A 171 10.40 5.82 11.98
N GLY A 172 11.73 5.80 12.18
CA GLY A 172 12.35 5.79 13.51
C GLY A 172 12.27 4.48 14.29
N GLN A 173 11.44 3.50 13.86
CA GLN A 173 11.26 2.19 14.49
C GLN A 173 11.26 1.06 13.47
N ALA A 174 11.99 1.21 12.36
CA ALA A 174 11.94 0.28 11.24
C ALA A 174 12.36 -1.15 11.64
N ASP A 175 13.47 -1.30 12.39
CA ASP A 175 13.96 -2.61 12.80
C ASP A 175 12.99 -3.31 13.76
N ALA A 176 12.38 -2.58 14.69
CA ALA A 176 11.35 -3.12 15.58
C ALA A 176 10.10 -3.55 14.82
N ALA A 177 9.76 -2.87 13.73
CA ALA A 177 8.65 -3.24 12.87
C ALA A 177 8.94 -4.50 12.06
N VAL A 178 10.16 -4.64 11.51
CA VAL A 178 10.62 -5.82 10.79
C VAL A 178 10.59 -7.06 11.70
N GLU A 179 11.18 -6.97 12.88
CA GLU A 179 11.18 -8.10 13.84
C GLU A 179 9.75 -8.49 14.24
N TRP A 180 8.87 -7.51 14.49
CA TRP A 180 7.47 -7.79 14.81
C TRP A 180 6.73 -8.50 13.67
N LEU A 181 6.92 -8.06 12.41
CA LEU A 181 6.33 -8.74 11.23
C LEU A 181 6.84 -10.17 11.10
N LYS A 182 8.14 -10.38 11.30
CA LYS A 182 8.82 -11.67 11.20
C LYS A 182 8.35 -12.65 12.29
N GLU A 183 8.34 -12.21 13.57
CA GLU A 183 7.86 -13.03 14.69
C GLU A 183 6.42 -13.51 14.51
N ARG A 184 5.58 -12.66 13.94
CA ARG A 184 4.15 -12.96 13.68
C ARG A 184 3.90 -13.58 12.33
N ASN A 185 4.92 -13.70 11.48
CA ASN A 185 4.81 -14.16 10.10
C ASN A 185 3.72 -13.40 9.32
N ILE A 186 3.71 -12.05 9.43
CA ILE A 186 2.75 -11.19 8.76
C ILE A 186 3.37 -10.74 7.44
N PRO A 187 2.78 -11.07 6.28
CA PRO A 187 3.26 -10.58 4.99
C PRO A 187 3.05 -9.07 4.85
N LEU A 188 4.08 -8.38 4.38
CA LEU A 188 4.05 -6.98 4.01
C LEU A 188 4.00 -6.87 2.48
N PHE A 189 2.95 -6.27 1.94
CA PHE A 189 2.79 -6.02 0.51
C PHE A 189 3.03 -4.55 0.22
N SER A 190 3.76 -4.26 -0.88
CA SER A 190 4.02 -2.89 -1.30
C SER A 190 3.45 -2.63 -2.70
N PRO A 191 2.13 -2.39 -2.82
CA PRO A 191 1.55 -1.97 -4.10
C PRO A 191 2.04 -0.59 -4.49
N LEU A 192 2.05 -0.32 -5.80
CA LEU A 192 2.59 0.90 -6.39
C LEU A 192 1.47 1.79 -6.92
N SER A 193 1.60 3.09 -6.64
CA SER A 193 0.87 4.15 -7.33
C SER A 193 1.84 4.88 -8.25
N ILE A 194 1.66 4.76 -9.56
CA ILE A 194 2.52 5.46 -10.52
C ILE A 194 2.12 6.92 -10.65
N LEU A 195 3.09 7.78 -10.98
CA LEU A 195 2.92 9.23 -11.15
C LEU A 195 2.71 9.62 -12.63
N GLN A 196 2.17 8.70 -13.40
CA GLN A 196 1.87 8.80 -14.82
C GLN A 196 0.43 8.41 -15.05
N THR A 197 -0.16 8.87 -16.15
CA THR A 197 -1.38 8.27 -16.63
C THR A 197 -1.13 6.85 -17.10
N ARG A 198 -2.17 6.03 -17.15
CA ARG A 198 -2.05 4.65 -17.65
C ARG A 198 -1.45 4.59 -19.04
N GLU A 199 -1.89 5.46 -19.93
CA GLU A 199 -1.42 5.50 -21.33
C GLU A 199 0.07 5.85 -21.43
N GLU A 200 0.54 6.82 -20.64
CA GLU A 200 1.96 7.17 -20.56
C GLU A 200 2.79 5.99 -20.04
N TRP A 201 2.33 5.35 -18.97
CA TRP A 201 3.02 4.23 -18.35
C TRP A 201 3.10 3.00 -19.27
N GLU A 202 2.04 2.67 -19.99
CA GLU A 202 2.01 1.53 -20.93
C GLU A 202 2.95 1.75 -22.14
N LYS A 203 3.22 3.00 -22.49
CA LYS A 203 4.14 3.37 -23.60
C LYS A 203 5.58 3.57 -23.13
N ASP A 204 5.83 3.68 -21.82
CA ASP A 204 7.15 3.97 -21.28
C ASP A 204 8.00 2.68 -21.15
N PRO A 205 9.03 2.49 -22.01
CA PRO A 205 9.88 1.30 -21.95
C PRO A 205 10.82 1.30 -20.73
N MET A 206 11.02 2.44 -20.07
CA MET A 206 11.90 2.56 -18.91
C MET A 206 11.18 2.20 -17.60
N GLY A 207 9.86 2.39 -17.54
CA GLY A 207 9.08 2.17 -16.35
C GLY A 207 9.51 3.08 -15.18
N MET A 208 9.39 2.57 -13.97
CA MET A 208 9.77 3.30 -12.75
C MET A 208 11.29 3.35 -12.58
N PHE A 209 11.85 4.52 -12.31
CA PHE A 209 13.28 4.71 -12.11
C PHE A 209 13.62 5.77 -11.05
N GLY A 210 14.93 5.92 -10.76
CA GLY A 210 15.46 6.96 -9.87
C GLY A 210 14.95 6.89 -8.45
N GLY A 211 14.75 8.06 -7.85
CA GLY A 211 14.32 8.18 -6.45
C GLY A 211 12.97 7.55 -6.16
N PHE A 212 12.04 7.57 -7.13
CA PHE A 212 10.73 6.96 -6.96
C PHE A 212 10.81 5.43 -6.85
N MET A 213 11.62 4.79 -7.71
CA MET A 213 11.88 3.35 -7.59
C MET A 213 12.57 3.01 -6.27
N SER A 214 13.57 3.81 -5.87
CA SER A 214 14.27 3.63 -4.60
C SER A 214 13.29 3.65 -3.41
N GLN A 215 12.44 4.68 -3.32
CA GLN A 215 11.54 4.88 -2.19
C GLN A 215 10.33 3.93 -2.19
N SER A 216 9.88 3.48 -3.37
CA SER A 216 8.65 2.71 -3.48
C SER A 216 8.86 1.21 -3.65
N VAL A 217 10.07 0.78 -4.04
CA VAL A 217 10.42 -0.64 -4.24
C VAL A 217 11.58 -1.04 -3.34
N VAL A 218 12.77 -0.42 -3.54
CA VAL A 218 14.01 -0.88 -2.89
C VAL A 218 13.99 -0.70 -1.38
N VAL A 219 13.57 0.47 -0.89
CA VAL A 219 13.51 0.73 0.56
C VAL A 219 12.47 -0.12 1.27
N PRO A 220 11.24 -0.33 0.75
CA PRO A 220 10.30 -1.27 1.35
C PRO A 220 10.77 -2.72 1.42
N GLU A 221 11.61 -3.18 0.49
CA GLU A 221 12.21 -4.52 0.56
C GLU A 221 13.09 -4.72 1.79
N LEU A 222 13.69 -3.64 2.34
CA LEU A 222 14.41 -3.69 3.61
C LEU A 222 13.48 -3.97 4.81
N ASP A 223 12.18 -3.69 4.67
CA ASP A 223 11.15 -4.02 5.65
C ASP A 223 10.56 -5.42 5.43
N GLY A 224 11.03 -6.16 4.42
CA GLY A 224 10.51 -7.46 4.04
C GLY A 224 9.28 -7.38 3.12
N ALA A 225 9.07 -6.22 2.46
CA ALA A 225 7.98 -6.07 1.52
C ALA A 225 8.13 -7.00 0.31
N ILE A 226 7.02 -7.58 -0.07
CA ILE A 226 6.89 -8.46 -1.22
C ILE A 226 5.87 -7.89 -2.21
N TYR A 227 5.98 -8.30 -3.47
CA TYR A 227 4.99 -8.05 -4.48
C TYR A 227 4.77 -6.57 -4.79
N SER A 228 5.82 -5.91 -5.26
CA SER A 228 5.73 -4.55 -5.83
C SER A 228 4.93 -4.59 -7.13
N TYR A 229 3.63 -4.25 -7.05
CA TYR A 229 2.67 -4.41 -8.13
C TYR A 229 1.87 -3.12 -8.34
N VAL A 230 1.89 -2.58 -9.54
CA VAL A 230 1.14 -1.36 -9.88
C VAL A 230 -0.36 -1.62 -9.74
N VAL A 231 -1.03 -0.86 -8.91
CA VAL A 231 -2.48 -0.92 -8.68
C VAL A 231 -3.20 0.38 -8.97
N ASN A 232 -2.47 1.50 -8.97
CA ASN A 232 -3.01 2.83 -9.20
C ASN A 232 -2.19 3.59 -10.24
N ASP A 233 -2.86 4.44 -10.99
CA ASP A 233 -2.30 5.43 -11.91
C ASP A 233 -2.79 6.84 -11.53
N GLN A 234 -2.55 7.81 -12.41
CA GLN A 234 -3.09 9.15 -12.30
C GLN A 234 -3.97 9.46 -13.50
N GLU A 235 -5.13 10.06 -13.25
CA GLU A 235 -5.97 10.64 -14.28
C GLU A 235 -6.00 12.16 -14.14
N LEU A 236 -6.00 12.86 -15.27
CA LEU A 236 -6.17 14.30 -15.32
C LEU A 236 -7.66 14.61 -15.27
N ASP A 237 -8.09 15.37 -14.26
CA ASP A 237 -9.47 15.82 -14.16
C ASP A 237 -9.75 17.00 -15.13
N LYS A 238 -11.02 17.42 -15.20
CA LYS A 238 -11.47 18.54 -16.04
C LYS A 238 -10.80 19.89 -15.71
N ASP A 239 -10.27 20.03 -14.49
CA ASP A 239 -9.62 21.25 -14.01
C ASP A 239 -8.07 21.19 -14.15
N GLY A 240 -7.55 20.12 -14.76
CA GLY A 240 -6.13 19.92 -15.01
C GLY A 240 -5.36 19.43 -13.77
N VAL A 241 -6.04 18.79 -12.81
CA VAL A 241 -5.43 18.23 -11.61
C VAL A 241 -5.26 16.73 -11.76
N TYR A 242 -4.07 16.22 -11.45
CA TYR A 242 -3.83 14.78 -11.41
C TYR A 242 -4.44 14.17 -10.14
N LEU A 243 -5.32 13.19 -10.33
CA LEU A 243 -5.96 12.44 -9.28
C LEU A 243 -5.52 10.98 -9.34
N PHE A 244 -5.21 10.39 -8.20
CA PHE A 244 -4.93 8.96 -8.14
C PHE A 244 -6.20 8.15 -8.36
N LYS A 245 -6.10 7.17 -9.26
CA LYS A 245 -7.16 6.24 -9.61
C LYS A 245 -6.70 4.81 -9.49
N ALA A 246 -7.62 3.95 -9.06
CA ALA A 246 -7.34 2.53 -9.05
C ALA A 246 -7.50 1.95 -10.47
N ILE A 247 -6.57 1.11 -10.88
CA ILE A 247 -6.65 0.32 -12.11
C ILE A 247 -7.46 -0.95 -11.81
N PRO A 248 -8.73 -1.07 -12.27
CA PRO A 248 -9.68 -2.06 -11.72
C PRO A 248 -9.22 -3.51 -11.82
N GLU A 249 -8.71 -3.94 -12.97
CA GLU A 249 -8.24 -5.31 -13.19
C GLU A 249 -6.99 -5.63 -12.37
N ARG A 250 -6.09 -4.65 -12.18
CA ARG A 250 -4.88 -4.81 -11.37
C ARG A 250 -5.22 -4.83 -9.89
N LEU A 251 -6.13 -3.98 -9.45
CA LEU A 251 -6.63 -3.99 -8.08
C LEU A 251 -7.33 -5.32 -7.74
N LYS A 252 -8.16 -5.85 -8.64
CA LYS A 252 -8.79 -7.16 -8.48
C LYS A 252 -7.75 -8.27 -8.32
N ASN A 253 -6.73 -8.29 -9.17
CA ASN A 253 -5.65 -9.28 -9.09
C ASN A 253 -4.88 -9.16 -7.78
N PHE A 254 -4.51 -7.95 -7.39
CA PHE A 254 -3.79 -7.69 -6.15
C PHE A 254 -4.60 -8.15 -4.92
N THR A 255 -5.88 -7.79 -4.85
CA THR A 255 -6.79 -8.25 -3.79
C THR A 255 -6.86 -9.78 -3.72
N GLY A 256 -6.91 -10.44 -4.87
CA GLY A 256 -6.87 -11.90 -4.97
C GLY A 256 -5.58 -12.48 -4.40
N ILE A 257 -4.43 -11.91 -4.74
CA ILE A 257 -3.11 -12.34 -4.25
C ILE A 257 -3.02 -12.21 -2.72
N VAL A 258 -3.34 -11.04 -2.16
CA VAL A 258 -3.35 -10.83 -0.70
C VAL A 258 -4.26 -11.84 -0.01
N SER A 259 -5.48 -12.03 -0.52
CA SER A 259 -6.43 -13.00 0.02
C SER A 259 -5.91 -14.45 -0.05
N HIS A 260 -5.17 -14.81 -1.10
CA HIS A 260 -4.55 -16.13 -1.24
C HIS A 260 -3.42 -16.34 -0.23
N PHE A 261 -2.56 -15.35 0.00
CA PHE A 261 -1.51 -15.41 1.01
C PHE A 261 -2.08 -15.61 2.42
N ILE A 262 -3.13 -14.86 2.78
CA ILE A 262 -3.81 -15.00 4.07
C ILE A 262 -4.38 -16.41 4.22
N ARG A 263 -5.12 -16.91 3.22
CA ARG A 263 -5.69 -18.26 3.22
C ARG A 263 -4.62 -19.34 3.29
N LEU A 264 -3.50 -19.15 2.61
CA LEU A 264 -2.39 -20.11 2.63
C LEU A 264 -1.81 -20.24 4.04
N LYS A 265 -1.69 -19.13 4.79
CA LYS A 265 -1.25 -19.13 6.18
C LYS A 265 -2.23 -19.88 7.11
N GLN A 266 -3.53 -19.70 6.90
CA GLN A 266 -4.59 -20.30 7.72
C GLN A 266 -4.84 -21.78 7.40
N LYS A 267 -4.46 -22.22 6.19
CA LYS A 267 -4.73 -23.56 5.68
C LYS A 267 -3.83 -24.59 6.36
N ALA A 268 -4.39 -25.71 6.82
CA ALA A 268 -3.61 -26.84 7.34
C ALA A 268 -2.63 -27.36 6.28
N ASN A 269 -1.46 -27.84 6.68
CA ASN A 269 -0.45 -28.33 5.74
C ASN A 269 -0.98 -29.50 4.87
N ALA A 270 -1.81 -30.37 5.43
CA ALA A 270 -2.42 -31.48 4.70
C ALA A 270 -3.31 -31.04 3.51
N ASP A 271 -3.84 -29.82 3.57
CA ASP A 271 -4.72 -29.26 2.54
C ASP A 271 -3.98 -28.36 1.53
N LYS A 272 -2.71 -28.08 1.77
CA LYS A 272 -1.88 -27.28 0.86
C LYS A 272 -1.43 -28.15 -0.32
N ARG A 273 -1.36 -27.51 -1.50
CA ARG A 273 -0.80 -28.13 -2.72
C ARG A 273 0.50 -27.40 -3.06
N VAL A 274 1.55 -28.17 -3.25
CA VAL A 274 2.88 -27.68 -3.63
C VAL A 274 3.22 -28.18 -5.02
N ALA A 275 3.61 -27.29 -5.92
CA ALA A 275 4.17 -27.63 -7.22
C ALA A 275 5.66 -27.29 -7.19
N ILE A 276 6.50 -28.23 -7.56
CA ILE A 276 7.95 -28.05 -7.64
C ILE A 276 8.35 -28.12 -9.11
N TYR A 277 8.92 -27.05 -9.61
CA TYR A 277 9.44 -26.97 -10.97
C TYR A 277 10.95 -27.21 -10.94
N TYR A 278 11.41 -28.10 -11.77
CA TYR A 278 12.84 -28.36 -11.94
C TYR A 278 13.20 -28.39 -13.43
N PHE A 279 14.44 -28.02 -13.74
CA PHE A 279 14.93 -27.95 -15.11
C PHE A 279 15.72 -29.23 -15.44
N LYS A 280 15.44 -29.77 -16.63
CA LYS A 280 16.20 -30.83 -17.25
C LYS A 280 16.68 -30.32 -18.60
N GLY A 281 17.99 -30.15 -18.77
CA GLY A 281 18.57 -29.67 -20.03
C GLY A 281 18.25 -30.62 -21.19
N ALA A 282 18.05 -30.09 -22.38
CA ALA A 282 17.85 -30.86 -23.60
C ALA A 282 19.08 -31.78 -23.85
N GLY A 283 18.81 -33.07 -24.09
CA GLY A 283 19.87 -34.06 -24.32
C GLY A 283 20.71 -34.45 -23.09
N GLN A 284 20.38 -33.94 -21.90
CA GLN A 284 21.08 -34.31 -20.68
C GLN A 284 20.44 -35.51 -19.99
N SER A 285 21.25 -36.43 -19.52
CA SER A 285 20.83 -37.61 -18.75
C SER A 285 20.65 -37.30 -17.25
N SER A 286 21.10 -36.14 -16.79
CA SER A 286 21.04 -35.72 -15.38
C SER A 286 20.39 -34.41 -15.19
N LEU A 287 19.74 -34.24 -14.01
CA LEU A 287 19.20 -32.97 -13.55
C LEU A 287 20.33 -32.13 -12.97
N THR A 288 20.55 -30.92 -13.49
CA THR A 288 21.60 -30.03 -13.01
C THR A 288 21.02 -28.67 -12.60
N ALA A 289 21.56 -28.08 -11.54
CA ALA A 289 21.21 -26.75 -11.06
C ALA A 289 22.42 -26.08 -10.43
N GLN A 290 23.36 -25.57 -11.25
CA GLN A 290 24.48 -24.73 -10.82
C GLN A 290 25.21 -25.20 -9.54
N GLY A 291 25.55 -26.47 -9.46
CA GLY A 291 26.22 -27.08 -8.30
C GLY A 291 25.27 -27.63 -7.21
N LEU A 292 23.94 -27.46 -7.34
CA LEU A 292 22.97 -28.12 -6.49
C LEU A 292 22.76 -29.56 -6.98
N GLU A 293 22.86 -30.52 -6.07
CA GLU A 293 22.43 -31.89 -6.32
C GLU A 293 20.91 -31.98 -6.33
N THR A 294 20.32 -31.93 -7.51
CA THR A 294 18.86 -31.73 -7.67
C THR A 294 18.07 -32.91 -7.10
N VAL A 295 18.47 -34.15 -7.37
CA VAL A 295 17.72 -35.36 -6.92
C VAL A 295 17.72 -35.47 -5.39
N PRO A 296 18.89 -35.46 -4.70
CA PRO A 296 18.93 -35.48 -3.24
C PRO A 296 18.19 -34.31 -2.61
N SER A 297 18.31 -33.12 -3.17
CA SER A 297 17.63 -31.90 -2.67
C SER A 297 16.12 -32.04 -2.74
N LEU A 298 15.57 -32.46 -3.88
CA LEU A 298 14.14 -32.69 -4.05
C LEU A 298 13.62 -33.79 -3.14
N TYR A 299 14.35 -34.90 -3.04
CA TYR A 299 13.96 -36.01 -2.18
C TYR A 299 13.88 -35.60 -0.71
N ASN A 300 14.92 -34.90 -0.23
CA ASN A 300 14.96 -34.39 1.14
C ASN A 300 13.86 -33.34 1.39
N LEU A 301 13.61 -32.43 0.44
CA LEU A 301 12.53 -31.46 0.52
C LEU A 301 11.16 -32.16 0.67
N ILE A 302 10.85 -33.16 -0.16
CA ILE A 302 9.56 -33.86 -0.11
C ILE A 302 9.44 -34.65 1.18
N LYS A 303 10.52 -35.29 1.67
CA LYS A 303 10.53 -35.95 2.99
C LYS A 303 10.23 -34.93 4.11
N ARG A 304 10.81 -33.74 4.05
CA ARG A 304 10.57 -32.68 5.03
C ARG A 304 9.12 -32.19 4.95
N LEU A 305 8.58 -31.95 3.77
CA LEU A 305 7.17 -31.59 3.60
C LEU A 305 6.24 -32.65 4.21
N LYS A 306 6.53 -33.94 4.01
CA LYS A 306 5.77 -35.03 4.63
C LYS A 306 5.84 -34.98 6.16
N ALA A 307 7.03 -34.74 6.71
CA ALA A 307 7.24 -34.63 8.16
C ALA A 307 6.51 -33.41 8.77
N GLU A 308 6.35 -32.32 7.98
CA GLU A 308 5.60 -31.12 8.35
C GLU A 308 4.06 -31.27 8.13
N GLY A 309 3.59 -32.46 7.82
CA GLY A 309 2.16 -32.78 7.71
C GLY A 309 1.53 -32.48 6.34
N TYR A 310 2.34 -32.21 5.31
CA TYR A 310 1.81 -32.16 3.95
C TYR A 310 1.42 -33.56 3.46
N LYS A 311 0.35 -33.63 2.68
CA LYS A 311 -0.09 -34.88 2.06
C LYS A 311 0.87 -35.24 0.94
N VAL A 312 1.72 -36.26 1.17
CA VAL A 312 2.66 -36.80 0.21
C VAL A 312 2.34 -38.27 -0.03
N GLU A 313 1.89 -38.58 -1.23
CA GLU A 313 1.55 -39.93 -1.65
C GLU A 313 2.67 -40.51 -2.55
N ASN A 314 2.87 -41.83 -2.50
CA ASN A 314 3.77 -42.56 -3.40
C ASN A 314 5.21 -42.10 -3.43
N LEU A 315 5.73 -41.51 -2.33
CA LEU A 315 7.15 -41.21 -2.24
C LEU A 315 7.95 -42.52 -2.18
N PRO A 316 8.88 -42.76 -3.13
CA PRO A 316 9.76 -43.92 -3.10
C PRO A 316 10.55 -44.04 -1.79
N ALA A 317 10.86 -45.29 -1.40
CA ALA A 317 11.59 -45.54 -0.15
C ALA A 317 13.05 -45.05 -0.19
N THR A 318 13.64 -45.06 -1.38
CA THR A 318 15.04 -44.67 -1.61
C THR A 318 15.16 -43.52 -2.60
N GLU A 319 16.24 -42.76 -2.46
CA GLU A 319 16.59 -41.69 -3.38
C GLU A 319 16.82 -42.20 -4.82
N LYS A 320 17.42 -43.37 -4.97
CA LYS A 320 17.65 -44.01 -6.27
C LYS A 320 16.36 -44.35 -7.00
N GLU A 321 15.33 -44.81 -6.28
CA GLU A 321 14.00 -45.07 -6.85
C GLU A 321 13.30 -43.77 -7.20
N PHE A 322 13.49 -42.73 -6.40
CA PHE A 322 12.98 -41.39 -6.68
C PHE A 322 13.63 -40.78 -7.93
N GLU A 323 14.94 -40.90 -8.09
CA GLU A 323 15.67 -40.52 -9.30
C GLU A 323 15.10 -41.20 -10.54
N LYS A 324 14.90 -42.53 -10.48
CA LYS A 324 14.29 -43.31 -11.58
C LYS A 324 12.91 -42.78 -11.93
N LEU A 325 12.10 -42.45 -10.91
CA LEU A 325 10.76 -41.87 -11.10
C LEU A 325 10.82 -40.52 -11.83
N LEU A 326 11.69 -39.60 -11.39
CA LEU A 326 11.89 -38.31 -12.02
C LEU A 326 12.35 -38.39 -13.48
N MET A 327 13.22 -39.36 -13.77
CA MET A 327 13.74 -39.55 -15.12
C MET A 327 12.73 -40.19 -16.09
N THR A 328 11.76 -40.95 -15.59
CA THR A 328 10.85 -41.74 -16.41
C THR A 328 9.43 -41.16 -16.50
N GLN A 329 8.96 -40.43 -15.49
CA GLN A 329 7.54 -40.05 -15.36
C GLN A 329 7.31 -38.53 -15.26
N GLY A 330 8.34 -37.72 -15.32
CA GLY A 330 8.18 -36.26 -15.23
C GLY A 330 7.40 -35.72 -16.43
N ALA A 331 6.35 -34.92 -16.16
CA ALA A 331 5.70 -34.13 -17.21
C ALA A 331 6.74 -33.17 -17.79
N VAL A 332 7.14 -33.39 -19.03
CA VAL A 332 8.07 -32.53 -19.73
C VAL A 332 7.25 -31.43 -20.41
N LEU A 333 7.32 -30.23 -19.88
CA LEU A 333 6.91 -29.04 -20.63
C LEU A 333 7.98 -28.80 -21.71
N SER A 334 8.01 -29.62 -22.74
CA SER A 334 8.93 -29.45 -23.88
C SER A 334 8.23 -28.64 -24.96
N THR A 335 8.43 -27.34 -24.93
CA THR A 335 8.30 -26.53 -26.13
C THR A 335 9.62 -25.81 -26.35
N TYR A 336 10.67 -26.55 -26.64
CA TYR A 336 11.74 -26.03 -27.46
C TYR A 336 11.42 -26.52 -28.88
N ALA A 337 10.67 -25.70 -29.65
CA ALA A 337 10.66 -25.78 -31.10
C ALA A 337 11.90 -25.08 -31.61
#